data_cbf2c43ff29fefe6e2dc1c029bcbcd33
#
_entry.id   cbf2c43ff29fefe6e2dc1c029bcbcd33
#
_cell.length_a   1.000
_cell.length_b   1.000
_cell.length_c   1.000
_cell.angle_alpha   90.00
_cell.angle_beta   90.00
_cell.angle_gamma   90.00
#
_symmetry.space_group_name_H-M   'P 1'
#
loop_
_entity.id
_entity.type
_entity.pdbx_description
1 polymer ?
#
loop_
_entity_poly.entity_id
_entity_poly.type
_entity_poly.pdbx_seq_one_letter_code
_entity_poly.pdbx_strand_id
1 'polypeptide(L)'
;MIIDEKNCLLLIIDIQEKLINSTFNKDLLENKARIIANAAKILSIPIIVTEQYPKGLGETISGLKENAKTFIKTDFNALSDEELLNSLFISEKKQILIIGIETHICVYQTVEALLKNGFEVFVLSDACGSRSENEYKSALDYMNKINANIKTVEMAIFDLLKTAKHPHFKEIQALIK
;
A
#
# COMPACT_ATOMS: atom_id res chain seq x y z
N MET A 1 9.68 13.64 2.53
CA MET A 1 10.09 13.28 1.14
C MET A 1 8.85 13.36 0.25
N ILE A 2 8.97 13.66 -1.05
CA ILE A 2 7.86 13.75 -2.03
C ILE A 2 7.88 12.50 -2.89
N ILE A 3 6.69 11.96 -3.21
CA ILE A 3 6.53 10.79 -4.08
C ILE A 3 6.70 11.22 -5.54
N ASP A 4 7.49 10.47 -6.29
CA ASP A 4 7.66 10.68 -7.73
C ASP A 4 6.91 9.60 -8.53
N GLU A 5 5.94 10.05 -9.34
CA GLU A 5 5.11 9.20 -10.22
C GLU A 5 5.95 8.21 -11.05
N LYS A 6 7.11 8.66 -11.55
CA LYS A 6 7.97 7.83 -12.40
C LYS A 6 8.83 6.83 -11.64
N ASN A 7 8.99 7.02 -10.33
CA ASN A 7 9.90 6.25 -9.50
C ASN A 7 9.19 5.44 -8.40
N CYS A 8 7.87 5.32 -8.45
CA CYS A 8 7.11 4.63 -7.40
C CYS A 8 6.36 3.39 -7.91
N LEU A 9 6.00 2.52 -6.95
CA LEU A 9 5.20 1.33 -7.11
C LEU A 9 4.23 1.25 -5.92
N LEU A 10 3.00 0.81 -6.15
CA LEU A 10 2.01 0.57 -5.11
C LEU A 10 2.06 -0.91 -4.71
N LEU A 11 2.34 -1.19 -3.44
CA LEU A 11 2.28 -2.52 -2.83
C LEU A 11 1.06 -2.61 -1.91
N ILE A 12 0.11 -3.46 -2.27
CA ILE A 12 -1.13 -3.72 -1.53
C ILE A 12 -0.94 -5.00 -0.72
N ILE A 13 -0.95 -4.90 0.61
CA ILE A 13 -0.67 -6.01 1.50
C ILE A 13 -1.97 -6.54 2.11
N ASP A 14 -2.37 -7.74 1.72
CA ASP A 14 -3.36 -8.60 2.36
C ASP A 14 -4.73 -7.92 2.62
N ILE A 15 -5.20 -7.01 1.76
CA ILE A 15 -6.53 -6.42 1.87
C ILE A 15 -7.58 -7.44 1.38
N GLN A 16 -7.77 -8.50 2.20
CA GLN A 16 -8.59 -9.67 1.89
C GLN A 16 -9.94 -9.63 2.59
N GLU A 17 -10.94 -10.34 2.00
CA GLU A 17 -12.35 -10.34 2.41
C GLU A 17 -12.57 -10.58 3.91
N LYS A 18 -11.85 -11.54 4.52
CA LYS A 18 -12.03 -11.85 5.94
C LYS A 18 -11.26 -10.90 6.85
N LEU A 19 -10.05 -10.46 6.43
CA LEU A 19 -9.23 -9.57 7.24
C LEU A 19 -9.82 -8.18 7.36
N ILE A 20 -10.32 -7.61 6.27
CA ILE A 20 -10.88 -6.26 6.26
C ILE A 20 -12.10 -6.14 7.19
N ASN A 21 -12.89 -7.20 7.34
CA ASN A 21 -14.05 -7.22 8.23
C ASN A 21 -13.68 -7.13 9.71
N SER A 22 -12.43 -7.41 10.06
CA SER A 22 -11.93 -7.35 11.44
C SER A 22 -11.21 -6.05 11.76
N THR A 23 -11.09 -5.11 10.82
CA THR A 23 -10.40 -3.84 11.05
C THR A 23 -11.34 -2.81 11.69
N PHE A 24 -10.80 -2.00 12.63
CA PHE A 24 -11.57 -0.98 13.33
C PHE A 24 -12.03 0.18 12.41
N ASN A 25 -11.31 0.40 11.30
CA ASN A 25 -11.53 1.50 10.35
C ASN A 25 -11.88 1.01 8.93
N LYS A 26 -12.60 -0.12 8.84
CA LYS A 26 -12.88 -0.82 7.58
C LYS A 26 -13.33 0.11 6.44
N ASP A 27 -14.37 0.88 6.66
CA ASP A 27 -15.00 1.69 5.57
C ASP A 27 -14.04 2.77 5.06
N LEU A 28 -13.30 3.41 5.96
CA LEU A 28 -12.27 4.39 5.58
C LEU A 28 -11.16 3.73 4.78
N LEU A 29 -10.62 2.62 5.28
CA LEU A 29 -9.54 1.87 4.64
C LEU A 29 -9.96 1.42 3.23
N GLU A 30 -11.12 0.78 3.10
CA GLU A 30 -11.62 0.30 1.80
C GLU A 30 -11.77 1.44 0.79
N ASN A 31 -12.39 2.55 1.21
CA ASN A 31 -12.56 3.73 0.36
C ASN A 31 -11.20 4.28 -0.10
N LYS A 32 -10.27 4.50 0.84
CA LYS A 32 -8.95 5.06 0.54
C LYS A 32 -8.08 4.11 -0.29
N ALA A 33 -8.16 2.81 -0.05
CA ALA A 33 -7.48 1.80 -0.86
C ALA A 33 -7.96 1.82 -2.32
N ARG A 34 -9.27 1.94 -2.55
CA ARG A 34 -9.84 2.06 -3.90
C ARG A 34 -9.39 3.35 -4.59
N ILE A 35 -9.37 4.46 -3.87
CA ILE A 35 -8.93 5.76 -4.41
C ILE A 35 -7.49 5.67 -4.91
N ILE A 36 -6.55 5.20 -4.07
CA ILE A 36 -5.13 5.15 -4.47
C ILE A 36 -4.88 4.09 -5.55
N ALA A 37 -5.57 2.94 -5.53
CA ALA A 37 -5.45 1.93 -6.57
C ALA A 37 -5.93 2.47 -7.94
N ASN A 38 -7.04 3.20 -7.96
CA ASN A 38 -7.53 3.83 -9.20
C ASN A 38 -6.60 4.95 -9.67
N ALA A 39 -6.08 5.78 -8.78
CA ALA A 39 -5.09 6.80 -9.13
C ALA A 39 -3.82 6.16 -9.72
N ALA A 40 -3.33 5.06 -9.12
CA ALA A 40 -2.19 4.31 -9.65
C ALA A 40 -2.44 3.77 -11.07
N LYS A 41 -3.65 3.24 -11.33
CA LYS A 41 -4.05 2.77 -12.67
C LYS A 41 -4.05 3.92 -13.69
N ILE A 42 -4.65 5.07 -13.36
CA ILE A 42 -4.69 6.26 -14.22
C ILE A 42 -3.28 6.75 -14.55
N LEU A 43 -2.39 6.76 -13.57
CA LEU A 43 -1.00 7.21 -13.70
C LEU A 43 -0.05 6.11 -14.23
N SER A 44 -0.56 4.93 -14.56
CA SER A 44 0.25 3.78 -15.00
C SER A 44 1.36 3.38 -14.00
N ILE A 45 1.13 3.61 -12.71
CA ILE A 45 2.01 3.17 -11.63
C ILE A 45 1.83 1.67 -11.44
N PRO A 46 2.92 0.87 -11.42
CA PRO A 46 2.84 -0.57 -11.19
C PRO A 46 2.18 -0.90 -9.85
N ILE A 47 1.34 -1.94 -9.84
CA ILE A 47 0.67 -2.43 -8.64
C ILE A 47 1.09 -3.89 -8.40
N ILE A 48 1.53 -4.17 -7.18
CA ILE A 48 1.75 -5.53 -6.67
C ILE A 48 0.79 -5.77 -5.51
N VAL A 49 0.22 -6.97 -5.45
CA VAL A 49 -0.71 -7.39 -4.40
C VAL A 49 -0.16 -8.62 -3.70
N THR A 50 -0.32 -8.70 -2.38
CA THR A 50 -0.09 -9.95 -1.65
C THR A 50 -1.39 -10.50 -1.07
N GLU A 51 -1.47 -11.83 -0.98
CA GLU A 51 -2.56 -12.54 -0.33
C GLU A 51 -2.00 -13.52 0.71
N GLN A 52 -2.33 -13.30 1.96
CA GLN A 52 -2.00 -14.19 3.08
C GLN A 52 -2.94 -15.40 3.06
N TYR A 53 -2.42 -16.61 2.82
CA TYR A 53 -3.17 -17.86 2.89
C TYR A 53 -4.63 -17.74 2.39
N PRO A 54 -4.86 -17.49 1.09
CA PRO A 54 -6.19 -17.14 0.57
C PRO A 54 -7.25 -18.23 0.78
N LYS A 55 -6.86 -19.52 0.87
CA LYS A 55 -7.77 -20.62 1.23
C LYS A 55 -8.47 -20.39 2.57
N GLY A 56 -7.80 -19.74 3.51
CA GLY A 56 -8.33 -19.42 4.83
C GLY A 56 -8.94 -18.03 4.93
N LEU A 57 -8.32 -17.03 4.32
CA LEU A 57 -8.65 -15.61 4.52
C LEU A 57 -9.45 -14.97 3.37
N GLY A 58 -9.72 -15.72 2.31
CA GLY A 58 -10.38 -15.21 1.11
C GLY A 58 -9.41 -14.49 0.17
N GLU A 59 -9.93 -14.01 -0.93
CA GLU A 59 -9.16 -13.25 -1.92
C GLU A 59 -9.09 -11.76 -1.54
N THR A 60 -8.20 -11.03 -2.21
CA THR A 60 -8.19 -9.56 -2.18
C THR A 60 -9.55 -9.02 -2.61
N ILE A 61 -10.07 -8.02 -1.90
CA ILE A 61 -11.37 -7.41 -2.23
C ILE A 61 -11.39 -6.90 -3.68
N SER A 62 -12.55 -6.96 -4.33
CA SER A 62 -12.71 -6.56 -5.73
C SER A 62 -12.26 -5.11 -5.95
N GLY A 63 -11.72 -4.80 -7.13
CA GLY A 63 -11.25 -3.46 -7.50
C GLY A 63 -9.78 -3.17 -7.18
N LEU A 64 -9.11 -4.01 -6.37
CA LEU A 64 -7.71 -3.76 -5.98
C LEU A 64 -6.68 -4.59 -6.77
N LYS A 65 -7.05 -5.75 -7.31
CA LYS A 65 -6.09 -6.66 -7.97
C LYS A 65 -6.17 -6.69 -9.50
N GLU A 66 -7.07 -5.93 -10.12
CA GLU A 66 -7.15 -5.89 -11.59
C GLU A 66 -5.87 -5.32 -12.19
N ASN A 67 -5.26 -6.09 -13.08
CA ASN A 67 -3.96 -5.80 -13.75
C ASN A 67 -2.77 -5.74 -12.78
N ALA A 68 -2.89 -6.29 -11.56
CA ALA A 68 -1.80 -6.38 -10.61
C ALA A 68 -1.17 -7.77 -10.61
N LYS A 69 0.16 -7.84 -10.41
CA LYS A 69 0.83 -9.11 -10.10
C LYS A 69 0.50 -9.49 -8.65
N THR A 70 -0.07 -10.69 -8.44
CA THR A 70 -0.47 -11.17 -7.11
C THR A 70 0.48 -12.25 -6.63
N PHE A 71 0.95 -12.15 -5.38
CA PHE A 71 1.79 -13.11 -4.69
C PHE A 71 1.05 -13.71 -3.49
N ILE A 72 1.04 -15.04 -3.40
CA ILE A 72 0.48 -15.77 -2.26
C ILE A 72 1.60 -16.05 -1.26
N LYS A 73 1.39 -15.68 0.00
CA LYS A 73 2.39 -15.87 1.05
C LYS A 73 1.82 -16.54 2.30
N THR A 74 2.70 -17.12 3.12
CA THR A 74 2.42 -17.63 4.46
C THR A 74 3.15 -16.84 5.54
N ASP A 75 4.31 -16.27 5.20
CA ASP A 75 5.06 -15.38 6.08
C ASP A 75 4.36 -14.03 6.24
N PHE A 76 4.51 -13.40 7.39
CA PHE A 76 3.95 -12.05 7.61
C PHE A 76 4.72 -11.00 6.82
N ASN A 77 6.05 -11.08 6.81
CA ASN A 77 6.88 -10.25 5.94
C ASN A 77 6.74 -10.68 4.48
N ALA A 78 6.22 -9.81 3.63
CA ALA A 78 6.02 -10.10 2.21
C ALA A 78 7.35 -10.34 1.46
N LEU A 79 8.45 -9.76 1.92
CA LEU A 79 9.77 -9.92 1.29
C LEU A 79 10.46 -11.24 1.65
N SER A 80 9.87 -12.08 2.49
CA SER A 80 10.30 -13.48 2.65
C SER A 80 10.07 -14.29 1.37
N ASP A 81 9.19 -13.84 0.49
CA ASP A 81 9.03 -14.37 -0.87
C ASP A 81 10.09 -13.75 -1.79
N GLU A 82 11.06 -14.58 -2.21
CA GLU A 82 12.16 -14.15 -3.09
C GLU A 82 11.68 -13.68 -4.46
N GLU A 83 10.58 -14.24 -4.98
CA GLU A 83 10.03 -13.83 -6.28
C GLU A 83 9.42 -12.43 -6.19
N LEU A 84 8.74 -12.11 -5.07
CA LEU A 84 8.24 -10.76 -4.83
C LEU A 84 9.40 -9.77 -4.71
N LEU A 85 10.40 -10.08 -3.89
CA LEU A 85 11.59 -9.23 -3.72
C LEU A 85 12.29 -8.96 -5.06
N ASN A 86 12.52 -10.00 -5.86
CA ASN A 86 13.09 -9.88 -7.20
C ASN A 86 12.22 -9.02 -8.12
N SER A 87 10.88 -9.14 -8.05
CA SER A 87 9.95 -8.31 -8.83
C SER A 87 10.08 -6.83 -8.48
N LEU A 88 10.30 -6.49 -7.20
CA LEU A 88 10.54 -5.11 -6.79
C LEU A 88 11.84 -4.57 -7.40
N PHE A 89 12.93 -5.33 -7.36
CA PHE A 89 14.20 -4.91 -7.98
C PHE A 89 14.09 -4.77 -9.50
N ILE A 90 13.44 -5.71 -10.18
CA ILE A 90 13.23 -5.68 -11.64
C ILE A 90 12.38 -4.47 -12.05
N SER A 91 11.48 -3.99 -11.19
CA SER A 91 10.67 -2.82 -11.48
C SER A 91 11.49 -1.53 -11.59
N GLU A 92 12.72 -1.50 -11.07
CA GLU A 92 13.62 -0.35 -10.97
C GLU A 92 13.03 0.84 -10.18
N LYS A 93 11.90 0.62 -9.49
CA LYS A 93 11.26 1.64 -8.64
C LYS A 93 11.92 1.68 -7.27
N LYS A 94 12.25 2.87 -6.81
CA LYS A 94 12.89 3.07 -5.49
C LYS A 94 11.89 3.42 -4.40
N GLN A 95 10.75 3.98 -4.77
CA GLN A 95 9.72 4.43 -3.85
C GLN A 95 8.58 3.42 -3.81
N ILE A 96 8.32 2.86 -2.62
CA ILE A 96 7.25 1.88 -2.43
C ILE A 96 6.14 2.53 -1.59
N LEU A 97 4.97 2.70 -2.21
CA LEU A 97 3.75 3.11 -1.52
C LEU A 97 3.10 1.88 -0.92
N ILE A 98 2.81 1.91 0.36
CA ILE A 98 2.26 0.78 1.11
C ILE A 98 0.84 1.10 1.58
N ILE A 99 -0.08 0.20 1.28
CA ILE A 99 -1.41 0.11 1.91
C ILE A 99 -1.63 -1.33 2.36
N GLY A 100 -2.44 -1.56 3.39
CA GLY A 100 -2.69 -2.97 3.77
C GLY A 100 -3.14 -3.25 5.19
N ILE A 101 -3.27 -4.54 5.47
CA ILE A 101 -3.75 -5.18 6.70
C ILE A 101 -2.81 -6.33 7.08
N GLU A 102 -2.49 -6.57 8.36
CA GLU A 102 -2.73 -5.67 9.48
C GLU A 102 -1.51 -4.78 9.65
N THR A 103 -1.75 -3.51 9.97
CA THR A 103 -0.68 -2.50 10.09
C THR A 103 0.42 -2.94 11.06
N HIS A 104 0.03 -3.59 12.17
CA HIS A 104 0.91 -4.03 13.25
C HIS A 104 1.46 -5.46 13.06
N ILE A 105 1.20 -6.13 11.93
CA ILE A 105 1.73 -7.47 11.62
C ILE A 105 2.40 -7.47 10.26
N CYS A 106 1.66 -7.70 9.17
CA CYS A 106 2.24 -7.85 7.83
C CYS A 106 2.84 -6.54 7.31
N VAL A 107 2.15 -5.41 7.54
CA VAL A 107 2.59 -4.11 7.01
C VAL A 107 3.92 -3.69 7.63
N TYR A 108 4.03 -3.61 8.98
CA TYR A 108 5.24 -3.10 9.59
C TYR A 108 6.47 -4.00 9.34
N GLN A 109 6.29 -5.33 9.34
CA GLN A 109 7.39 -6.26 9.03
C GLN A 109 7.88 -6.10 7.59
N THR A 110 6.96 -5.90 6.65
CA THR A 110 7.30 -5.65 5.25
C THR A 110 7.98 -4.29 5.07
N VAL A 111 7.49 -3.25 5.75
CA VAL A 111 8.12 -1.91 5.75
C VAL A 111 9.57 -1.98 6.27
N GLU A 112 9.81 -2.66 7.38
CA GLU A 112 11.16 -2.82 7.93
C GLU A 112 12.08 -3.55 6.94
N ALA A 113 11.59 -4.61 6.30
CA ALA A 113 12.34 -5.36 5.31
C ALA A 113 12.65 -4.52 4.05
N LEU A 114 11.70 -3.73 3.57
CA LEU A 114 11.91 -2.81 2.45
C LEU A 114 12.98 -1.77 2.74
N LEU A 115 12.92 -1.13 3.91
CA LEU A 115 13.93 -0.16 4.35
C LEU A 115 15.34 -0.78 4.43
N LYS A 116 15.46 -2.01 4.97
CA LYS A 116 16.72 -2.76 5.00
C LYS A 116 17.27 -3.09 3.61
N ASN A 117 16.41 -3.23 2.63
CA ASN A 117 16.78 -3.43 1.22
C ASN A 117 17.01 -2.13 0.44
N GLY A 118 17.00 -0.97 1.10
CA GLY A 118 17.34 0.32 0.53
C GLY A 118 16.21 1.00 -0.26
N PHE A 119 14.95 0.56 -0.10
CA PHE A 119 13.80 1.26 -0.66
C PHE A 119 13.39 2.48 0.17
N GLU A 120 12.84 3.48 -0.48
CA GLU A 120 12.14 4.60 0.15
C GLU A 120 10.68 4.21 0.36
N VAL A 121 10.22 4.13 1.62
CA VAL A 121 8.90 3.61 1.94
C VAL A 121 7.95 4.72 2.36
N PHE A 122 6.74 4.70 1.77
CA PHE A 122 5.64 5.60 2.07
C PHE A 122 4.42 4.79 2.53
N VAL A 123 4.08 4.86 3.81
CA VAL A 123 2.91 4.18 4.37
C VAL A 123 1.72 5.12 4.30
N LEU A 124 0.68 4.73 3.55
CA LEU A 124 -0.53 5.52 3.42
C LEU A 124 -1.49 5.15 4.56
N SER A 125 -1.41 5.90 5.65
CA SER A 125 -2.01 5.55 6.93
C SER A 125 -3.52 5.33 6.85
N ASP A 126 -4.26 6.17 6.15
CA ASP A 126 -5.72 6.06 6.00
C ASP A 126 -6.19 4.91 5.08
N ALA A 127 -5.24 4.25 4.37
CA ALA A 127 -5.46 3.01 3.62
C ALA A 127 -4.78 1.79 4.28
N CYS A 128 -4.38 1.91 5.55
CA CYS A 128 -3.92 0.82 6.40
C CYS A 128 -4.91 0.59 7.55
N GLY A 129 -4.93 -0.64 8.10
CA GLY A 129 -5.84 -0.97 9.20
C GLY A 129 -5.34 -2.09 10.09
N SER A 130 -5.87 -2.14 11.30
CA SER A 130 -5.63 -3.16 12.32
C SER A 130 -6.93 -3.52 13.04
N ARG A 131 -6.91 -4.56 13.89
CA ARG A 131 -8.07 -4.95 14.70
C ARG A 131 -8.48 -3.90 15.74
N SER A 132 -7.51 -3.11 16.22
CA SER A 132 -7.76 -2.01 17.15
C SER A 132 -6.98 -0.76 16.77
N GLU A 133 -7.50 0.39 17.18
CA GLU A 133 -6.84 1.69 16.96
C GLU A 133 -5.49 1.77 17.68
N ASN A 134 -5.36 1.15 18.85
CA ASN A 134 -4.11 1.13 19.61
C ASN A 134 -2.99 0.42 18.86
N GLU A 135 -3.25 -0.79 18.33
CA GLU A 135 -2.29 -1.54 17.53
C GLU A 135 -1.89 -0.78 16.26
N TYR A 136 -2.87 -0.17 15.61
CA TYR A 136 -2.65 0.66 14.42
C TYR A 136 -1.71 1.84 14.72
N LYS A 137 -2.01 2.64 15.75
CA LYS A 137 -1.18 3.79 16.15
C LYS A 137 0.23 3.37 16.56
N SER A 138 0.35 2.31 17.36
CA SER A 138 1.65 1.79 17.79
C SER A 138 2.52 1.39 16.62
N ALA A 139 1.94 0.75 15.59
CA ALA A 139 2.67 0.36 14.39
C ALA A 139 3.10 1.57 13.54
N LEU A 140 2.23 2.57 13.36
CA LEU A 140 2.59 3.79 12.63
C LEU A 140 3.71 4.56 13.33
N ASP A 141 3.64 4.69 14.66
CA ASP A 141 4.68 5.34 15.46
C ASP A 141 6.02 4.61 15.34
N TYR A 142 6.00 3.28 15.36
CA TYR A 142 7.20 2.48 15.13
C TYR A 142 7.78 2.70 13.73
N MET A 143 6.96 2.57 12.69
CA MET A 143 7.40 2.75 11.30
C MET A 143 7.97 4.15 11.05
N ASN A 144 7.38 5.19 11.64
CA ASN A 144 7.90 6.56 11.58
C ASN A 144 9.30 6.67 12.22
N LYS A 145 9.51 6.02 13.38
CA LYS A 145 10.82 6.01 14.08
C LYS A 145 11.93 5.32 13.30
N ILE A 146 11.59 4.35 12.46
CA ILE A 146 12.54 3.65 11.59
C ILE A 146 12.67 4.29 10.20
N ASN A 147 12.22 5.55 10.05
CA ASN A 147 12.30 6.38 8.84
C ASN A 147 11.39 5.98 7.66
N ALA A 148 10.29 5.27 7.90
CA ALA A 148 9.23 5.20 6.91
C ALA A 148 8.47 6.55 6.86
N ASN A 149 8.10 7.00 5.65
CA ASN A 149 7.33 8.23 5.48
C ASN A 149 5.84 7.94 5.67
N ILE A 150 5.23 8.46 6.73
CA ILE A 150 3.81 8.31 6.97
C ILE A 150 3.05 9.43 6.27
N LYS A 151 2.12 9.07 5.39
CA LYS A 151 1.26 10.00 4.63
C LYS A 151 -0.19 9.53 4.63
N THR A 152 -1.09 10.39 4.18
CA THR A 152 -2.45 9.98 3.79
C THR A 152 -2.50 9.74 2.27
N VAL A 153 -3.53 9.05 1.81
CA VAL A 153 -3.78 8.84 0.38
C VAL A 153 -3.86 10.18 -0.36
N GLU A 154 -4.52 11.16 0.21
CA GLU A 154 -4.64 12.48 -0.42
C GLU A 154 -3.29 13.20 -0.53
N MET A 155 -2.46 13.17 0.51
CA MET A 155 -1.07 13.67 0.43
C MET A 155 -0.29 12.99 -0.70
N ALA A 156 -0.39 11.67 -0.81
CA ALA A 156 0.30 10.90 -1.85
C ALA A 156 -0.19 11.29 -3.25
N ILE A 157 -1.50 11.44 -3.44
CA ILE A 157 -2.09 11.88 -4.71
C ILE A 157 -1.56 13.26 -5.14
N PHE A 158 -1.50 14.22 -4.23
CA PHE A 158 -0.98 15.55 -4.58
C PHE A 158 0.53 15.58 -4.77
N ASP A 159 1.29 14.69 -4.11
CA ASP A 159 2.70 14.48 -4.43
C ASP A 159 2.87 13.98 -5.88
N LEU A 160 2.10 12.97 -6.28
CA LEU A 160 2.14 12.37 -7.62
C LEU A 160 1.77 13.39 -8.70
N LEU A 161 0.73 14.18 -8.48
CA LEU A 161 0.27 15.21 -9.43
C LEU A 161 1.21 16.42 -9.53
N LYS A 162 1.89 16.78 -8.46
CA LYS A 162 2.80 17.94 -8.33
C LYS A 162 2.21 19.31 -8.70
N THR A 163 1.25 19.37 -9.62
CA THR A 163 0.66 20.61 -10.12
C THR A 163 -0.78 20.42 -10.60
N ALA A 164 -1.62 21.45 -10.44
CA ALA A 164 -2.96 21.47 -11.00
C ALA A 164 -3.02 21.46 -12.54
N LYS A 165 -1.86 21.61 -13.20
CA LYS A 165 -1.72 21.48 -14.67
C LYS A 165 -1.42 20.06 -15.13
N HIS A 166 -1.33 19.10 -14.22
CA HIS A 166 -1.08 17.70 -14.56
C HIS A 166 -2.17 17.17 -15.52
N PRO A 167 -1.83 16.42 -16.59
CA PRO A 167 -2.79 15.93 -17.59
C PRO A 167 -4.00 15.21 -16.96
N HIS A 168 -3.77 14.39 -15.93
CA HIS A 168 -4.80 13.62 -15.23
C HIS A 168 -5.38 14.33 -13.99
N PHE A 169 -5.09 15.63 -13.76
CA PHE A 169 -5.52 16.33 -12.55
C PHE A 169 -7.03 16.23 -12.30
N LYS A 170 -7.84 16.53 -13.31
CA LYS A 170 -9.32 16.54 -13.17
C LYS A 170 -9.87 15.15 -12.89
N GLU A 171 -9.33 14.14 -13.58
CA GLU A 171 -9.76 12.75 -13.43
C GLU A 171 -9.44 12.21 -12.02
N ILE A 172 -8.22 12.44 -11.54
CA ILE A 172 -7.80 12.00 -10.20
C ILE A 172 -8.48 12.81 -9.10
N GLN A 173 -8.69 14.13 -9.29
CA GLN A 173 -9.43 14.97 -8.35
C GLN A 173 -10.87 14.46 -8.15
N ALA A 174 -11.49 13.88 -9.18
CA ALA A 174 -12.83 13.32 -9.06
C ALA A 174 -12.91 12.08 -8.16
N LEU A 175 -11.78 11.37 -7.94
CA LEU A 175 -11.73 10.21 -7.03
C LEU A 175 -11.78 10.60 -5.54
N ILE A 176 -11.39 11.84 -5.19
CA ILE A 176 -11.24 12.30 -3.80
C ILE A 176 -12.35 13.26 -3.34
N LYS A 177 -13.29 13.57 -4.22
CA LYS A 177 -14.50 14.36 -3.92
C LYS A 177 -15.64 13.45 -3.46
#